data_35717fa695e15daab3c5c882d9e35680
#
_entry.id   35717fa695e15daab3c5c882d9e35680
#
_cell.length_a   1.000
_cell.length_b   1.000
_cell.length_c   1.000
_cell.angle_alpha   90.00
_cell.angle_beta   90.00
_cell.angle_gamma   90.00
#
_symmetry.space_group_name_H-M   'P 1'
#
loop_
_entity.id
_entity.type
_entity.pdbx_description
1 polymer ?
#
loop_
_entity_poly.entity_id
_entity_poly.type
_entity_poly.pdbx_seq_one_letter_code
_entity_poly.pdbx_strand_id
1 'polypeptide(L)'
;MENSVKLDIIDMTKLYKNGDGVKNIYLQVREGELLTLLGPSGCGKTTILRTIGGFIEVTSGDITIDGKSIVNLAPEKRPTSMVFQSYNLWPHMTVQQNLEYGLKLRKVPAAERAKRVEEGLALVKMSGFESKYPGQMSGGQQQRIAIARSLLLEPSVLLLDEPFSALDAKIRMQMREELRKIQTDLNITVVFVTHDQEEAMMISDRIVVMSKGHIEQDGSPTEFYNNPATRFVAGFIGEMNFLDNGDGTETGVRPENVTITADLDADGVKGTVRTIMMLGHYQEITCDTAYGLVKANVSSEQAATFTHGQAVTLQFSKTYTFQKEED
;
A
#
# COMPACT_ATOMS: atom_id res chain seq x y z
N MET A 1 -16.54 -19.58 -5.28
CA MET A 1 -17.65 -18.61 -5.30
C MET A 1 -17.07 -17.33 -5.87
N GLU A 2 -17.62 -16.79 -6.98
CA GLU A 2 -17.23 -15.46 -7.45
C GLU A 2 -17.59 -14.47 -6.36
N ASN A 3 -16.58 -13.82 -5.76
CA ASN A 3 -16.81 -12.79 -4.76
C ASN A 3 -17.57 -11.63 -5.43
N SER A 4 -18.74 -11.29 -4.88
CA SER A 4 -19.54 -10.16 -5.38
C SER A 4 -18.78 -8.84 -5.26
N VAL A 5 -19.06 -7.89 -6.16
CA VAL A 5 -18.53 -6.53 -6.06
C VAL A 5 -19.18 -5.84 -4.86
N LYS A 6 -18.35 -5.40 -3.91
CA LYS A 6 -18.76 -4.72 -2.67
C LYS A 6 -18.79 -3.20 -2.85
N LEU A 7 -17.73 -2.65 -3.43
CA LEU A 7 -17.58 -1.24 -3.75
C LEU A 7 -17.31 -1.10 -5.24
N ASP A 8 -18.04 -0.22 -5.92
CA ASP A 8 -17.83 0.08 -7.34
C ASP A 8 -17.73 1.59 -7.54
N ILE A 9 -16.61 2.01 -8.13
CA ILE A 9 -16.34 3.39 -8.53
C ILE A 9 -16.50 3.46 -10.05
N ILE A 10 -17.44 4.27 -10.51
CA ILE A 10 -17.89 4.32 -11.90
C ILE A 10 -17.66 5.72 -12.47
N ASP A 11 -16.66 5.85 -13.35
CA ASP A 11 -16.30 7.09 -14.05
C ASP A 11 -16.12 8.27 -13.08
N MET A 12 -15.58 8.00 -11.91
CA MET A 12 -15.47 9.00 -10.86
C MET A 12 -14.37 10.02 -11.19
N THR A 13 -14.77 11.28 -11.18
CA THR A 13 -13.87 12.42 -11.34
C THR A 13 -14.01 13.35 -10.14
N LYS A 14 -12.88 13.76 -9.57
CA LYS A 14 -12.80 14.84 -8.58
C LYS A 14 -11.75 15.85 -9.00
N LEU A 15 -12.18 17.06 -9.32
CA LEU A 15 -11.31 18.19 -9.64
C LEU A 15 -11.38 19.25 -8.53
N TYR A 16 -10.22 19.77 -8.19
CA TYR A 16 -10.06 20.95 -7.33
C TYR A 16 -10.07 22.23 -8.17
N LYS A 17 -10.20 23.39 -7.52
CA LYS A 17 -10.26 24.70 -8.20
C LYS A 17 -9.02 25.03 -9.06
N ASN A 18 -7.87 24.47 -8.71
CA ASN A 18 -6.61 24.62 -9.44
C ASN A 18 -6.48 23.68 -10.65
N GLY A 19 -7.48 22.83 -10.91
CA GLY A 19 -7.48 21.84 -12.00
C GLY A 19 -6.87 20.49 -11.65
N ASP A 20 -6.21 20.37 -10.49
CA ASP A 20 -5.68 19.08 -9.99
C ASP A 20 -6.81 18.15 -9.55
N GLY A 21 -6.49 16.87 -9.42
CA GLY A 21 -7.43 15.87 -8.93
C GLY A 21 -7.26 14.51 -9.57
N VAL A 22 -8.33 13.74 -9.58
CA VAL A 22 -8.38 12.42 -10.22
C VAL A 22 -9.50 12.43 -11.27
N LYS A 23 -9.29 11.74 -12.39
CA LYS A 23 -10.21 11.74 -13.53
C LYS A 23 -10.50 10.34 -14.01
N ASN A 24 -11.78 10.10 -14.35
CA ASN A 24 -12.26 8.88 -15.01
C ASN A 24 -11.77 7.62 -14.28
N ILE A 25 -11.94 7.60 -12.95
CA ILE A 25 -11.56 6.45 -12.13
C ILE A 25 -12.66 5.39 -12.22
N TYR A 26 -12.26 4.19 -12.65
CA TYR A 26 -13.04 2.96 -12.63
C TYR A 26 -12.32 1.99 -11.71
N LEU A 27 -12.98 1.53 -10.65
CA LEU A 27 -12.38 0.62 -9.69
C LEU A 27 -13.44 -0.18 -8.96
N GLN A 28 -13.32 -1.49 -9.00
CA GLN A 28 -14.19 -2.41 -8.26
C GLN A 28 -13.43 -3.06 -7.12
N VAL A 29 -14.03 -3.18 -5.95
CA VAL A 29 -13.49 -3.92 -4.81
C VAL A 29 -14.44 -5.04 -4.47
N ARG A 30 -13.94 -6.26 -4.35
CA ARG A 30 -14.72 -7.45 -4.08
C ARG A 30 -15.02 -7.57 -2.59
N GLU A 31 -16.07 -8.31 -2.24
CA GLU A 31 -16.39 -8.59 -0.85
C GLU A 31 -15.26 -9.36 -0.17
N GLY A 32 -14.85 -8.91 1.03
CA GLY A 32 -13.74 -9.50 1.78
C GLY A 32 -12.35 -9.23 1.20
N GLU A 33 -12.22 -8.38 0.16
CA GLU A 33 -10.93 -8.02 -0.43
C GLU A 33 -10.23 -6.91 0.36
N LEU A 34 -8.92 -7.02 0.53
CA LEU A 34 -8.04 -5.92 0.92
C LEU A 34 -7.37 -5.35 -0.33
N LEU A 35 -7.91 -4.22 -0.80
CA LEU A 35 -7.36 -3.46 -1.92
C LEU A 35 -6.46 -2.34 -1.41
N THR A 36 -5.27 -2.21 -1.97
CA THR A 36 -4.37 -1.09 -1.66
C THR A 36 -4.24 -0.12 -2.82
N LEU A 37 -4.49 1.17 -2.55
CA LEU A 37 -4.12 2.27 -3.43
C LEU A 37 -2.68 2.69 -3.10
N LEU A 38 -1.77 2.52 -4.04
CA LEU A 38 -0.34 2.77 -3.90
C LEU A 38 0.12 3.82 -4.91
N GLY A 39 1.12 4.60 -4.60
CA GLY A 39 1.69 5.59 -5.53
C GLY A 39 2.38 6.75 -4.82
N PRO A 40 3.08 7.61 -5.55
CA PRO A 40 3.77 8.76 -4.99
C PRO A 40 2.83 9.76 -4.31
N SER A 41 3.39 10.67 -3.51
CA SER A 41 2.61 11.73 -2.87
C SER A 41 1.94 12.63 -3.94
N GLY A 42 0.68 12.99 -3.69
CA GLY A 42 -0.08 13.85 -4.60
C GLY A 42 -0.74 13.15 -5.81
N CYS A 43 -0.56 11.83 -6.01
CA CYS A 43 -1.19 11.13 -7.15
C CYS A 43 -2.71 10.90 -7.03
N GLY A 44 -3.35 11.23 -5.90
CA GLY A 44 -4.82 11.19 -5.76
C GLY A 44 -5.38 10.08 -4.87
N LYS A 45 -4.58 9.21 -4.25
CA LYS A 45 -5.03 8.10 -3.37
C LYS A 45 -5.97 8.55 -2.26
N THR A 46 -5.52 9.50 -1.44
CA THR A 46 -6.32 10.08 -0.34
C THR A 46 -7.57 10.80 -0.86
N THR A 47 -7.52 11.39 -2.07
CA THR A 47 -8.69 11.99 -2.71
C THR A 47 -9.76 10.92 -2.98
N ILE A 48 -9.39 9.78 -3.59
CA ILE A 48 -10.32 8.66 -3.83
C ILE A 48 -10.86 8.15 -2.49
N LEU A 49 -10.00 7.87 -1.52
CA LEU A 49 -10.42 7.33 -0.22
C LEU A 49 -11.42 8.25 0.49
N ARG A 50 -11.12 9.56 0.55
CA ARG A 50 -12.00 10.55 1.18
C ARG A 50 -13.28 10.78 0.40
N THR A 51 -13.28 10.59 -0.90
CA THR A 51 -14.50 10.66 -1.72
C THR A 51 -15.41 9.46 -1.41
N ILE A 52 -14.87 8.25 -1.26
CA ILE A 52 -15.62 7.07 -0.80
C ILE A 52 -16.20 7.33 0.60
N GLY A 53 -15.42 7.89 1.52
CA GLY A 53 -15.87 8.22 2.87
C GLY A 53 -16.86 9.40 2.97
N GLY A 54 -17.06 10.16 1.88
CA GLY A 54 -17.98 11.31 1.86
C GLY A 54 -17.41 12.61 2.42
N PHE A 55 -16.09 12.65 2.69
CA PHE A 55 -15.41 13.86 3.17
C PHE A 55 -15.08 14.84 2.04
N ILE A 56 -15.14 14.37 0.80
CA ILE A 56 -14.94 15.13 -0.42
C ILE A 56 -16.05 14.77 -1.40
N GLU A 57 -16.71 15.77 -1.99
CA GLU A 57 -17.74 15.58 -3.00
C GLU A 57 -17.12 15.23 -4.35
N VAL A 58 -17.74 14.34 -5.12
CA VAL A 58 -17.39 14.05 -6.51
C VAL A 58 -17.68 15.24 -7.41
N THR A 59 -16.93 15.43 -8.48
CA THR A 59 -17.25 16.37 -9.55
C THR A 59 -18.22 15.73 -10.53
N SER A 60 -18.02 14.45 -10.87
CA SER A 60 -18.90 13.63 -11.70
C SER A 60 -18.66 12.14 -11.45
N GLY A 61 -19.53 11.29 -11.98
CA GLY A 61 -19.48 9.84 -11.80
C GLY A 61 -20.25 9.38 -10.58
N ASP A 62 -20.14 8.09 -10.25
CA ASP A 62 -20.86 7.48 -9.13
C ASP A 62 -19.95 6.56 -8.31
N ILE A 63 -20.34 6.33 -7.06
CA ILE A 63 -19.74 5.35 -6.16
C ILE A 63 -20.88 4.56 -5.53
N THR A 64 -20.84 3.23 -5.68
CA THR A 64 -21.85 2.36 -5.09
C THR A 64 -21.24 1.39 -4.07
N ILE A 65 -21.99 1.08 -3.02
CA ILE A 65 -21.70 -0.01 -2.08
C ILE A 65 -22.92 -0.93 -2.06
N ASP A 66 -22.71 -2.23 -2.21
CA ASP A 66 -23.79 -3.21 -2.35
C ASP A 66 -24.80 -2.81 -3.45
N GLY A 67 -24.31 -2.24 -4.57
CA GLY A 67 -25.11 -1.78 -5.69
C GLY A 67 -25.94 -0.50 -5.43
N LYS A 68 -25.76 0.17 -4.29
CA LYS A 68 -26.48 1.40 -3.94
C LYS A 68 -25.55 2.60 -3.97
N SER A 69 -25.94 3.64 -4.73
CA SER A 69 -25.17 4.89 -4.79
C SER A 69 -25.05 5.55 -3.42
N ILE A 70 -23.83 6.01 -3.10
CA ILE A 70 -23.51 6.67 -1.83
C ILE A 70 -23.06 8.13 -2.02
N VAL A 71 -22.92 8.64 -3.24
CA VAL A 71 -22.34 9.97 -3.50
C VAL A 71 -23.13 11.09 -2.86
N ASN A 72 -24.47 10.96 -2.78
CA ASN A 72 -25.36 11.96 -2.16
C ASN A 72 -25.59 11.74 -0.65
N LEU A 73 -24.93 10.73 -0.05
CA LEU A 73 -25.04 10.47 1.37
C LEU A 73 -24.00 11.26 2.16
N ALA A 74 -24.42 11.90 3.24
CA ALA A 74 -23.48 12.49 4.21
C ALA A 74 -22.59 11.39 4.84
N PRO A 75 -21.35 11.74 5.27
CA PRO A 75 -20.38 10.75 5.77
C PRO A 75 -20.92 9.79 6.83
N GLU A 76 -21.71 10.31 7.78
CA GLU A 76 -22.29 9.52 8.88
C GLU A 76 -23.40 8.54 8.45
N LYS A 77 -23.91 8.70 7.22
CA LYS A 77 -24.93 7.82 6.64
C LYS A 77 -24.36 6.79 5.69
N ARG A 78 -23.07 6.89 5.33
CA ARG A 78 -22.41 5.92 4.46
C ARG A 78 -22.10 4.64 5.23
N PRO A 79 -22.21 3.47 4.59
CA PRO A 79 -21.85 2.19 5.20
C PRO A 79 -20.34 1.98 5.23
N THR A 80 -19.57 3.04 5.51
CA THR A 80 -18.13 3.07 5.60
C THR A 80 -17.67 3.53 6.96
N SER A 81 -16.45 3.15 7.35
CA SER A 81 -15.75 3.74 8.50
C SER A 81 -14.31 4.03 8.09
N MET A 82 -13.74 5.11 8.63
CA MET A 82 -12.42 5.56 8.22
C MET A 82 -11.48 5.71 9.40
N VAL A 83 -10.27 5.16 9.26
CA VAL A 83 -9.12 5.43 10.13
C VAL A 83 -8.21 6.41 9.41
N PHE A 84 -7.99 7.56 10.01
CA PHE A 84 -7.12 8.61 9.48
C PHE A 84 -5.66 8.41 9.92
N GLN A 85 -4.72 8.98 9.20
CA GLN A 85 -3.29 8.94 9.47
C GLN A 85 -2.92 9.34 10.91
N SER A 86 -3.62 10.31 11.50
CA SER A 86 -3.42 10.80 12.87
C SER A 86 -4.29 10.08 13.91
N TYR A 87 -4.91 8.95 13.54
CA TYR A 87 -5.83 8.14 14.37
C TYR A 87 -7.08 8.87 14.86
N ASN A 88 -7.04 10.19 15.04
CA ASN A 88 -8.13 11.07 15.47
C ASN A 88 -8.93 10.57 16.69
N LEU A 89 -8.22 10.03 17.68
CA LEU A 89 -8.81 9.73 18.98
C LEU A 89 -9.06 11.04 19.73
N TRP A 90 -10.21 11.13 20.41
CA TRP A 90 -10.52 12.29 21.24
C TRP A 90 -9.68 12.28 22.50
N PRO A 91 -8.74 13.22 22.69
CA PRO A 91 -7.77 13.18 23.78
C PRO A 91 -8.37 13.38 25.18
N HIS A 92 -9.55 14.02 25.26
CA HIS A 92 -10.29 14.27 26.48
C HIS A 92 -11.26 13.15 26.86
N MET A 93 -11.35 12.10 26.06
CA MET A 93 -12.18 10.92 26.29
C MET A 93 -11.31 9.71 26.62
N THR A 94 -11.78 8.83 27.50
CA THR A 94 -11.14 7.53 27.74
C THR A 94 -11.26 6.63 26.50
N VAL A 95 -10.52 5.52 26.47
CA VAL A 95 -10.65 4.49 25.44
C VAL A 95 -12.08 4.01 25.31
N GLN A 96 -12.72 3.65 26.42
CA GLN A 96 -14.13 3.24 26.42
C GLN A 96 -15.03 4.30 25.78
N GLN A 97 -14.88 5.58 26.18
CA GLN A 97 -15.67 6.68 25.63
C GLN A 97 -15.44 6.90 24.13
N ASN A 98 -14.18 6.78 23.67
CA ASN A 98 -13.85 6.82 22.25
C ASN A 98 -14.55 5.71 21.45
N LEU A 99 -14.55 4.48 21.98
CA LEU A 99 -15.18 3.33 21.34
C LEU A 99 -16.71 3.42 21.34
N GLU A 100 -17.31 3.84 22.46
CA GLU A 100 -18.75 3.97 22.59
C GLU A 100 -19.36 5.12 21.79
N TYR A 101 -18.58 6.14 21.41
CA TYR A 101 -19.11 7.39 20.86
C TYR A 101 -19.99 7.16 19.63
N GLY A 102 -19.51 6.46 18.65
CA GLY A 102 -20.26 6.16 17.42
C GLY A 102 -21.50 5.29 17.68
N LEU A 103 -21.41 4.34 18.61
CA LEU A 103 -22.53 3.50 19.02
C LEU A 103 -23.63 4.33 19.74
N LYS A 104 -23.23 5.34 20.56
CA LYS A 104 -24.16 6.28 21.18
C LYS A 104 -24.93 7.11 20.15
N LEU A 105 -24.23 7.60 19.13
CA LEU A 105 -24.88 8.34 18.04
C LEU A 105 -25.90 7.47 17.27
N ARG A 106 -25.61 6.18 17.12
CA ARG A 106 -26.53 5.19 16.53
C ARG A 106 -27.61 4.70 17.50
N LYS A 107 -27.68 5.27 18.71
CA LYS A 107 -28.68 4.95 19.77
C LYS A 107 -28.65 3.47 20.21
N VAL A 108 -27.48 2.80 20.12
CA VAL A 108 -27.30 1.43 20.62
C VAL A 108 -27.50 1.40 22.15
N PRO A 109 -28.27 0.45 22.73
CA PRO A 109 -28.51 0.34 24.17
C PRO A 109 -27.22 0.20 24.98
N ALA A 110 -27.20 0.72 26.21
CA ALA A 110 -26.00 0.79 27.05
C ALA A 110 -25.37 -0.58 27.32
N ALA A 111 -26.15 -1.58 27.61
CA ALA A 111 -25.67 -2.94 27.87
C ALA A 111 -25.00 -3.55 26.62
N GLU A 112 -25.58 -3.34 25.46
CA GLU A 112 -25.00 -3.80 24.18
C GLU A 112 -23.73 -3.05 23.82
N ARG A 113 -23.68 -1.73 24.06
CA ARG A 113 -22.45 -0.94 23.85
C ARG A 113 -21.30 -1.48 24.70
N ALA A 114 -21.55 -1.76 25.99
CA ALA A 114 -20.53 -2.29 26.89
C ALA A 114 -19.96 -3.63 26.36
N LYS A 115 -20.84 -4.55 25.93
CA LYS A 115 -20.46 -5.83 25.34
C LYS A 115 -19.63 -5.64 24.07
N ARG A 116 -20.10 -4.82 23.13
CA ARG A 116 -19.36 -4.56 21.88
C ARG A 116 -17.99 -3.92 22.13
N VAL A 117 -17.88 -3.00 23.10
CA VAL A 117 -16.58 -2.41 23.48
C VAL A 117 -15.63 -3.46 24.04
N GLU A 118 -16.10 -4.35 24.90
CA GLU A 118 -15.30 -5.45 25.44
C GLU A 118 -14.80 -6.37 24.31
N GLU A 119 -15.70 -6.79 23.41
CA GLU A 119 -15.36 -7.61 22.24
C GLU A 119 -14.36 -6.89 21.29
N GLY A 120 -14.59 -5.60 21.03
CA GLY A 120 -13.70 -4.79 20.20
C GLY A 120 -12.30 -4.61 20.80
N LEU A 121 -12.19 -4.45 22.11
CA LEU A 121 -10.91 -4.37 22.80
C LEU A 121 -10.18 -5.72 22.78
N ALA A 122 -10.90 -6.83 22.97
CA ALA A 122 -10.35 -8.17 22.88
C ALA A 122 -9.81 -8.44 21.47
N LEU A 123 -10.56 -8.06 20.42
CA LEU A 123 -10.17 -8.22 19.00
C LEU A 123 -8.82 -7.59 18.69
N VAL A 124 -8.56 -6.39 19.22
CA VAL A 124 -7.29 -5.66 19.00
C VAL A 124 -6.27 -5.87 20.14
N LYS A 125 -6.50 -6.84 21.03
CA LYS A 125 -5.63 -7.18 22.17
C LYS A 125 -5.38 -6.01 23.13
N MET A 126 -6.42 -5.23 23.41
CA MET A 126 -6.36 -4.01 24.25
C MET A 126 -7.30 -4.10 25.46
N SER A 127 -7.71 -5.29 25.91
CA SER A 127 -8.47 -5.50 27.14
C SER A 127 -7.75 -4.89 28.34
N GLY A 128 -8.46 -4.23 29.24
CA GLY A 128 -7.89 -3.54 30.42
C GLY A 128 -7.42 -2.09 30.14
N PHE A 129 -7.65 -1.57 28.94
CA PHE A 129 -7.31 -0.19 28.58
C PHE A 129 -8.51 0.78 28.65
N GLU A 130 -9.68 0.33 29.06
CA GLU A 130 -10.97 1.03 29.02
C GLU A 130 -10.91 2.42 29.65
N SER A 131 -10.22 2.54 30.80
CA SER A 131 -10.11 3.77 31.57
C SER A 131 -8.97 4.70 31.17
N LYS A 132 -8.07 4.26 30.26
CA LYS A 132 -6.92 5.06 29.82
C LYS A 132 -7.35 6.13 28.83
N TYR A 133 -6.56 7.21 28.79
CA TYR A 133 -6.68 8.28 27.81
C TYR A 133 -5.67 8.09 26.67
N PRO A 134 -5.94 8.61 25.46
CA PRO A 134 -5.01 8.51 24.32
C PRO A 134 -3.57 8.92 24.64
N GLY A 135 -3.37 10.01 25.39
CA GLY A 135 -2.04 10.48 25.77
C GLY A 135 -1.24 9.54 26.70
N GLN A 136 -1.86 8.49 27.22
CA GLN A 136 -1.23 7.47 28.06
C GLN A 136 -0.84 6.20 27.26
N MET A 137 -1.02 6.24 25.94
CA MET A 137 -0.80 5.09 25.06
C MET A 137 0.28 5.38 24.01
N SER A 138 1.01 4.33 23.63
CA SER A 138 1.92 4.40 22.46
C SER A 138 1.14 4.58 21.15
N GLY A 139 1.84 5.03 20.09
CA GLY A 139 1.22 5.20 18.76
C GLY A 139 0.55 3.93 18.26
N GLY A 140 1.21 2.76 18.38
CA GLY A 140 0.60 1.49 18.00
C GLY A 140 -0.64 1.11 18.82
N GLN A 141 -0.66 1.45 20.12
CA GLN A 141 -1.84 1.25 20.97
C GLN A 141 -2.99 2.18 20.54
N GLN A 142 -2.69 3.46 20.25
CA GLN A 142 -3.71 4.39 19.75
C GLN A 142 -4.30 3.93 18.42
N GLN A 143 -3.46 3.42 17.53
CA GLN A 143 -3.89 2.87 16.25
C GLN A 143 -4.84 1.68 16.43
N ARG A 144 -4.51 0.72 17.30
CA ARG A 144 -5.38 -0.42 17.60
C ARG A 144 -6.74 0.05 18.08
N ILE A 145 -6.79 1.05 18.95
CA ILE A 145 -8.06 1.63 19.42
C ILE A 145 -8.82 2.34 18.27
N ALA A 146 -8.12 3.03 17.37
CA ALA A 146 -8.77 3.66 16.20
C ALA A 146 -9.36 2.62 15.24
N ILE A 147 -8.67 1.51 15.01
CA ILE A 147 -9.18 0.38 14.22
C ILE A 147 -10.40 -0.23 14.92
N ALA A 148 -10.31 -0.55 16.22
CA ALA A 148 -11.43 -1.09 16.98
C ALA A 148 -12.66 -0.16 16.92
N ARG A 149 -12.47 1.15 17.12
CA ARG A 149 -13.53 2.17 17.03
C ARG A 149 -14.25 2.12 15.68
N SER A 150 -13.49 1.95 14.60
CA SER A 150 -14.03 1.88 13.25
C SER A 150 -14.79 0.57 13.00
N LEU A 151 -14.28 -0.56 13.50
CA LEU A 151 -14.89 -1.89 13.36
C LEU A 151 -16.18 -2.05 14.16
N LEU A 152 -16.29 -1.41 15.35
CA LEU A 152 -17.48 -1.45 16.18
C LEU A 152 -18.74 -0.91 15.49
N LEU A 153 -18.58 -0.12 14.44
CA LEU A 153 -19.68 0.39 13.62
C LEU A 153 -20.14 -0.60 12.55
N GLU A 154 -19.50 -1.77 12.44
CA GLU A 154 -19.81 -2.82 11.45
C GLU A 154 -19.95 -2.24 10.04
N PRO A 155 -18.89 -1.57 9.52
CA PRO A 155 -18.97 -0.97 8.19
C PRO A 155 -18.95 -2.04 7.10
N SER A 156 -19.65 -1.80 5.97
CA SER A 156 -19.51 -2.63 4.77
C SER A 156 -18.12 -2.52 4.16
N VAL A 157 -17.48 -1.35 4.27
CA VAL A 157 -16.12 -1.08 3.78
C VAL A 157 -15.33 -0.28 4.81
N LEU A 158 -14.17 -0.79 5.21
CA LEU A 158 -13.21 -0.08 6.07
C LEU A 158 -12.20 0.69 5.21
N LEU A 159 -12.04 1.97 5.50
CA LEU A 159 -11.13 2.88 4.80
C LEU A 159 -9.94 3.22 5.71
N LEU A 160 -8.71 3.01 5.21
CA LEU A 160 -7.48 3.22 5.99
C LEU A 160 -6.56 4.20 5.24
N ASP A 161 -6.36 5.41 5.79
CA ASP A 161 -5.52 6.47 5.21
C ASP A 161 -4.15 6.48 5.88
N GLU A 162 -3.16 5.84 5.29
CA GLU A 162 -1.78 5.71 5.78
C GLU A 162 -1.68 5.35 7.28
N PRO A 163 -2.36 4.29 7.74
CA PRO A 163 -2.53 4.05 9.17
C PRO A 163 -1.22 3.74 9.90
N PHE A 164 -0.16 3.34 9.20
CA PHE A 164 1.11 2.92 9.81
C PHE A 164 2.23 3.95 9.71
N SER A 165 2.02 5.10 9.07
CA SER A 165 3.06 6.09 8.75
C SER A 165 3.76 6.69 9.98
N ALA A 166 3.08 6.76 11.13
CA ALA A 166 3.61 7.32 12.37
C ALA A 166 4.30 6.29 13.29
N LEU A 167 4.43 5.03 12.85
CA LEU A 167 4.98 3.93 13.66
C LEU A 167 6.45 3.64 13.30
N ASP A 168 7.21 3.17 14.29
CA ASP A 168 8.52 2.58 14.05
C ASP A 168 8.43 1.25 13.26
N ALA A 169 9.53 0.84 12.61
CA ALA A 169 9.55 -0.30 11.69
C ALA A 169 9.09 -1.62 12.35
N LYS A 170 9.48 -1.86 13.61
CA LYS A 170 9.13 -3.10 14.31
C LYS A 170 7.64 -3.16 14.65
N ILE A 171 7.09 -2.08 15.16
CA ILE A 171 5.65 -1.98 15.48
C ILE A 171 4.83 -2.03 14.20
N ARG A 172 5.30 -1.37 13.13
CA ARG A 172 4.66 -1.38 11.82
C ARG A 172 4.48 -2.81 11.28
N MET A 173 5.52 -3.63 11.32
CA MET A 173 5.47 -5.04 10.91
C MET A 173 4.38 -5.81 11.68
N GLN A 174 4.37 -5.70 13.01
CA GLN A 174 3.36 -6.36 13.83
C GLN A 174 1.93 -5.90 13.53
N MET A 175 1.76 -4.59 13.29
CA MET A 175 0.44 -4.02 12.99
C MET A 175 -0.08 -4.45 11.61
N ARG A 176 0.79 -4.63 10.62
CA ARG A 176 0.44 -5.18 9.30
C ARG A 176 -0.12 -6.60 9.43
N GLU A 177 0.58 -7.48 10.14
CA GLU A 177 0.14 -8.86 10.38
C GLU A 177 -1.20 -8.91 11.13
N GLU A 178 -1.36 -8.07 12.16
CA GLU A 178 -2.61 -8.02 12.92
C GLU A 178 -3.78 -7.49 12.10
N LEU A 179 -3.58 -6.43 11.32
CA LEU A 179 -4.62 -5.92 10.43
C LEU A 179 -5.05 -6.98 9.43
N ARG A 180 -4.08 -7.68 8.81
CA ARG A 180 -4.39 -8.76 7.86
C ARG A 180 -5.18 -9.87 8.52
N LYS A 181 -4.79 -10.26 9.75
CA LYS A 181 -5.53 -11.27 10.52
C LYS A 181 -6.96 -10.82 10.81
N ILE A 182 -7.15 -9.61 11.34
CA ILE A 182 -8.48 -9.05 11.63
C ILE A 182 -9.35 -9.03 10.36
N GLN A 183 -8.78 -8.58 9.24
CA GLN A 183 -9.46 -8.50 7.96
C GLN A 183 -9.93 -9.89 7.49
N THR A 184 -9.06 -10.90 7.60
CA THR A 184 -9.38 -12.29 7.21
C THR A 184 -10.41 -12.91 8.15
N ASP A 185 -10.23 -12.78 9.48
CA ASP A 185 -11.12 -13.38 10.50
C ASP A 185 -12.54 -12.80 10.41
N LEU A 186 -12.68 -11.51 10.11
CA LEU A 186 -13.96 -10.83 9.97
C LEU A 186 -14.51 -10.81 8.54
N ASN A 187 -13.74 -11.26 7.55
CA ASN A 187 -14.05 -11.16 6.12
C ASN A 187 -14.49 -9.73 5.70
N ILE A 188 -13.83 -8.69 6.26
CA ILE A 188 -14.19 -7.30 5.99
C ILE A 188 -13.51 -6.80 4.72
N THR A 189 -14.26 -6.04 3.90
CA THR A 189 -13.70 -5.35 2.74
C THR A 189 -12.94 -4.11 3.17
N VAL A 190 -11.69 -3.96 2.70
CA VAL A 190 -10.79 -2.87 3.10
C VAL A 190 -10.27 -2.14 1.86
N VAL A 191 -10.31 -0.80 1.90
CA VAL A 191 -9.54 0.05 0.99
C VAL A 191 -8.44 0.72 1.81
N PHE A 192 -7.21 0.39 1.48
CA PHE A 192 -6.01 0.81 2.19
C PHE A 192 -5.20 1.79 1.33
N VAL A 193 -4.75 2.89 1.88
CA VAL A 193 -3.87 3.85 1.22
C VAL A 193 -2.51 3.83 1.88
N THR A 194 -1.47 3.70 1.08
CA THR A 194 -0.07 3.85 1.52
C THR A 194 0.81 4.40 0.41
N HIS A 195 1.97 4.90 0.75
CA HIS A 195 3.09 5.16 -0.17
C HIS A 195 4.24 4.15 0.02
N ASP A 196 4.11 3.23 0.97
CA ASP A 196 5.09 2.19 1.29
C ASP A 196 4.78 0.93 0.46
N GLN A 197 5.73 0.58 -0.42
CA GLN A 197 5.61 -0.58 -1.32
C GLN A 197 5.60 -1.90 -0.53
N GLU A 198 6.41 -2.01 0.53
CA GLU A 198 6.44 -3.22 1.35
C GLU A 198 5.09 -3.46 2.02
N GLU A 199 4.43 -2.40 2.51
CA GLU A 199 3.09 -2.51 3.06
C GLU A 199 2.12 -3.08 2.04
N ALA A 200 2.08 -2.47 0.84
CA ALA A 200 1.19 -2.91 -0.22
C ALA A 200 1.44 -4.36 -0.61
N MET A 201 2.71 -4.74 -0.83
CA MET A 201 3.09 -6.09 -1.24
C MET A 201 2.80 -7.16 -0.20
N MET A 202 2.89 -6.81 1.11
CA MET A 202 2.74 -7.79 2.19
C MET A 202 1.29 -8.11 2.56
N ILE A 203 0.39 -7.10 2.53
CA ILE A 203 -0.94 -7.27 3.12
C ILE A 203 -2.07 -7.33 2.10
N SER A 204 -1.84 -6.92 0.84
CA SER A 204 -2.91 -6.75 -0.14
C SER A 204 -3.26 -8.03 -0.87
N ASP A 205 -4.55 -8.21 -1.14
CA ASP A 205 -5.01 -9.18 -2.14
C ASP A 205 -4.80 -8.61 -3.55
N ARG A 206 -4.99 -7.29 -3.69
CA ARG A 206 -4.82 -6.55 -4.93
C ARG A 206 -4.31 -5.14 -4.67
N ILE A 207 -3.47 -4.66 -5.56
CA ILE A 207 -2.87 -3.33 -5.53
C ILE A 207 -3.35 -2.56 -6.77
N VAL A 208 -3.55 -1.26 -6.60
CA VAL A 208 -3.77 -0.30 -7.67
C VAL A 208 -2.68 0.76 -7.56
N VAL A 209 -1.77 0.78 -8.51
CA VAL A 209 -0.73 1.82 -8.58
C VAL A 209 -1.27 3.02 -9.32
N MET A 210 -1.10 4.18 -8.71
CA MET A 210 -1.56 5.46 -9.25
C MET A 210 -0.40 6.41 -9.52
N SER A 211 -0.52 7.17 -10.60
CA SER A 211 0.37 8.28 -10.94
C SER A 211 -0.43 9.42 -11.55
N LYS A 212 -0.09 10.67 -11.22
CA LYS A 212 -0.65 11.90 -11.83
C LYS A 212 -2.19 11.90 -11.99
N GLY A 213 -2.90 11.34 -11.00
CA GLY A 213 -4.37 11.29 -10.97
C GLY A 213 -5.02 10.16 -11.75
N HIS A 214 -4.24 9.21 -12.27
CA HIS A 214 -4.70 8.07 -13.07
C HIS A 214 -4.24 6.73 -12.45
N ILE A 215 -4.91 5.64 -12.81
CA ILE A 215 -4.49 4.28 -12.51
C ILE A 215 -3.49 3.84 -13.58
N GLU A 216 -2.30 3.44 -13.15
CA GLU A 216 -1.22 2.94 -14.03
C GLU A 216 -1.33 1.43 -14.23
N GLN A 217 -1.61 0.71 -13.15
CA GLN A 217 -1.79 -0.73 -13.17
C GLN A 217 -2.68 -1.17 -12.02
N ASP A 218 -3.45 -2.24 -12.22
CA ASP A 218 -4.29 -2.90 -11.24
C ASP A 218 -4.04 -4.41 -11.34
N GLY A 219 -3.68 -5.05 -10.23
CA GLY A 219 -3.35 -6.48 -10.21
C GLY A 219 -2.94 -7.00 -8.84
N SER A 220 -2.59 -8.29 -8.80
CA SER A 220 -2.03 -8.91 -7.59
C SER A 220 -0.60 -8.42 -7.32
N PRO A 221 -0.11 -8.48 -6.05
CA PRO A 221 1.29 -8.17 -5.74
C PRO A 221 2.29 -8.90 -6.63
N THR A 222 2.03 -10.18 -6.91
CA THR A 222 2.89 -11.02 -7.77
C THR A 222 2.92 -10.52 -9.22
N GLU A 223 1.78 -10.05 -9.76
CA GLU A 223 1.72 -9.49 -11.11
C GLU A 223 2.53 -8.20 -11.22
N PHE A 224 2.44 -7.30 -10.25
CA PHE A 224 3.23 -6.08 -10.24
C PHE A 224 4.74 -6.34 -10.29
N TYR A 225 5.19 -7.32 -9.54
CA TYR A 225 6.62 -7.65 -9.47
C TYR A 225 7.12 -8.36 -10.73
N ASN A 226 6.32 -9.30 -11.23
CA ASN A 226 6.71 -10.18 -12.34
C ASN A 226 6.34 -9.67 -13.73
N ASN A 227 5.33 -8.80 -13.83
CA ASN A 227 4.79 -8.29 -15.11
C ASN A 227 4.40 -6.81 -14.97
N PRO A 228 5.36 -5.91 -14.70
CA PRO A 228 5.09 -4.49 -14.62
C PRO A 228 4.63 -3.97 -15.99
N ALA A 229 3.49 -3.24 -16.02
CA ALA A 229 2.88 -2.78 -17.27
C ALA A 229 3.64 -1.62 -17.92
N THR A 230 4.30 -0.77 -17.11
CA THR A 230 5.01 0.42 -17.57
C THR A 230 6.38 0.53 -16.92
N ARG A 231 7.26 1.33 -17.54
CA ARG A 231 8.56 1.69 -16.95
C ARG A 231 8.40 2.29 -15.55
N PHE A 232 7.40 3.17 -15.40
CA PHE A 232 7.07 3.77 -14.10
C PHE A 232 6.77 2.69 -13.05
N VAL A 233 5.87 1.77 -13.34
CA VAL A 233 5.51 0.69 -12.40
C VAL A 233 6.71 -0.20 -12.09
N ALA A 234 7.52 -0.54 -13.09
CA ALA A 234 8.73 -1.36 -12.94
C ALA A 234 9.76 -0.75 -11.99
N GLY A 235 9.97 0.57 -12.09
CA GLY A 235 10.88 1.32 -11.21
C GLY A 235 10.27 1.72 -9.88
N PHE A 236 8.93 1.80 -9.83
CA PHE A 236 8.22 2.13 -8.60
C PHE A 236 8.05 0.93 -7.68
N ILE A 237 7.89 -0.30 -8.19
CA ILE A 237 7.75 -1.52 -7.40
C ILE A 237 9.08 -2.29 -7.36
N GLY A 238 9.83 -2.11 -6.28
CA GLY A 238 11.17 -2.68 -6.12
C GLY A 238 12.21 -2.00 -7.02
N GLU A 239 13.45 -2.47 -6.95
CA GLU A 239 14.53 -1.96 -7.80
C GLU A 239 14.50 -2.57 -9.19
N MET A 240 14.88 -1.78 -10.20
CA MET A 240 15.03 -2.19 -11.59
C MET A 240 16.23 -1.48 -12.20
N ASN A 241 17.14 -2.22 -12.83
CA ASN A 241 18.12 -1.63 -13.72
C ASN A 241 17.46 -1.31 -15.07
N PHE A 242 17.70 -0.13 -15.59
CA PHE A 242 17.23 0.25 -16.94
C PHE A 242 18.44 0.50 -17.83
N LEU A 243 18.53 -0.25 -18.94
CA LEU A 243 19.60 -0.17 -19.92
C LEU A 243 19.04 0.37 -21.23
N ASP A 244 19.57 1.50 -21.68
CA ASP A 244 19.17 2.13 -22.96
C ASP A 244 19.63 1.26 -24.15
N ASN A 245 18.69 0.83 -24.99
CA ASN A 245 18.97 0.03 -26.18
C ASN A 245 19.41 0.89 -27.37
N GLY A 246 19.26 2.23 -27.30
CA GLY A 246 19.62 3.17 -28.37
C GLY A 246 18.60 3.26 -29.51
N ASP A 247 17.48 2.55 -29.42
CA ASP A 247 16.39 2.52 -30.42
C ASP A 247 15.07 3.13 -29.91
N GLY A 248 15.13 3.89 -28.80
CA GLY A 248 13.95 4.47 -28.12
C GLY A 248 13.31 3.52 -27.12
N THR A 249 13.91 2.35 -26.88
CA THR A 249 13.49 1.41 -25.84
C THR A 249 14.56 1.25 -24.75
N GLU A 250 14.14 0.73 -23.59
CA GLU A 250 15.02 0.35 -22.49
C GLU A 250 14.80 -1.11 -22.12
N THR A 251 15.88 -1.82 -21.80
CA THR A 251 15.82 -3.15 -21.18
C THR A 251 15.80 -2.99 -19.67
N GLY A 252 14.72 -3.42 -19.00
CA GLY A 252 14.61 -3.54 -17.56
C GLY A 252 15.11 -4.89 -17.07
N VAL A 253 15.91 -4.91 -15.99
CA VAL A 253 16.32 -6.16 -15.32
C VAL A 253 16.37 -5.95 -13.81
N ARG A 254 15.74 -6.85 -13.06
CA ARG A 254 15.78 -6.82 -11.59
C ARG A 254 17.19 -7.20 -11.09
N PRO A 255 17.72 -6.60 -10.00
CA PRO A 255 19.04 -6.93 -9.47
C PRO A 255 19.24 -8.41 -9.14
N GLU A 256 18.21 -9.12 -8.69
CA GLU A 256 18.25 -10.56 -8.42
C GLU A 256 18.26 -11.44 -9.69
N ASN A 257 17.95 -10.87 -10.86
CA ASN A 257 18.02 -11.52 -12.15
C ASN A 257 19.33 -11.22 -12.89
N VAL A 258 20.25 -10.50 -12.24
CA VAL A 258 21.60 -10.22 -12.73
C VAL A 258 22.58 -11.20 -12.08
N THR A 259 23.20 -12.04 -12.90
CA THR A 259 24.31 -12.89 -12.47
C THR A 259 25.63 -12.21 -12.81
N ILE A 260 26.59 -12.22 -11.87
CA ILE A 260 27.91 -11.63 -12.04
C ILE A 260 28.95 -12.72 -12.01
N THR A 261 29.94 -12.66 -12.95
CA THR A 261 31.06 -13.60 -13.04
C THR A 261 32.38 -12.87 -13.31
N ALA A 262 33.49 -13.44 -12.82
CA ALA A 262 34.82 -12.97 -13.12
C ALA A 262 35.32 -13.47 -14.49
N ASP A 263 34.62 -14.39 -15.14
CA ASP A 263 34.93 -14.88 -16.49
C ASP A 263 34.60 -13.78 -17.51
N LEU A 264 35.66 -13.22 -18.10
CA LEU A 264 35.54 -12.16 -19.10
C LEU A 264 35.27 -12.71 -20.51
N ASP A 265 35.39 -14.01 -20.74
CA ASP A 265 35.04 -14.65 -22.01
C ASP A 265 33.57 -15.09 -22.05
N ALA A 266 32.87 -15.06 -20.93
CA ALA A 266 31.43 -15.34 -20.86
C ALA A 266 30.62 -14.33 -21.68
N ASP A 267 29.52 -14.79 -22.28
CA ASP A 267 28.54 -13.92 -22.93
C ASP A 267 27.86 -13.02 -21.91
N GLY A 268 27.72 -11.74 -22.26
CA GLY A 268 27.03 -10.75 -21.37
C GLY A 268 27.62 -9.35 -21.47
N VAL A 269 27.12 -8.48 -20.60
CA VAL A 269 27.56 -7.07 -20.51
C VAL A 269 28.84 -6.99 -19.68
N LYS A 270 29.88 -6.40 -20.24
CA LYS A 270 31.15 -6.18 -19.52
C LYS A 270 31.03 -4.98 -18.61
N GLY A 271 31.57 -5.10 -17.41
CA GLY A 271 31.56 -4.03 -16.42
C GLY A 271 32.73 -4.10 -15.46
N THR A 272 32.80 -3.11 -14.58
CA THR A 272 33.79 -3.02 -13.51
C THR A 272 33.09 -2.83 -12.18
N VAL A 273 33.44 -3.61 -11.18
CA VAL A 273 32.84 -3.50 -9.82
C VAL A 273 33.15 -2.13 -9.22
N ARG A 274 32.09 -1.37 -8.95
CA ARG A 274 32.16 -0.04 -8.36
C ARG A 274 31.98 -0.06 -6.84
N THR A 275 30.96 -0.76 -6.33
CA THR A 275 30.68 -0.88 -4.89
C THR A 275 30.16 -2.26 -4.55
N ILE A 276 30.43 -2.69 -3.32
CA ILE A 276 29.85 -3.91 -2.72
C ILE A 276 29.25 -3.48 -1.39
N MET A 277 27.92 -3.62 -1.22
CA MET A 277 27.21 -3.21 -0.02
C MET A 277 26.47 -4.39 0.62
N MET A 278 26.62 -4.56 1.95
CA MET A 278 25.88 -5.56 2.70
C MET A 278 24.49 -5.04 3.03
N LEU A 279 23.44 -5.73 2.60
CA LEU A 279 22.03 -5.41 2.82
C LEU A 279 21.31 -6.52 3.62
N GLY A 280 21.95 -7.02 4.67
CA GLY A 280 21.43 -8.07 5.54
C GLY A 280 21.70 -9.46 5.02
N HIS A 281 20.72 -10.12 4.41
CA HIS A 281 20.84 -11.51 3.91
C HIS A 281 21.42 -11.64 2.50
N TYR A 282 21.63 -10.54 1.81
CA TYR A 282 22.29 -10.48 0.49
C TYR A 282 23.25 -9.28 0.44
N GLN A 283 24.07 -9.24 -0.59
CA GLN A 283 24.92 -8.10 -0.91
C GLN A 283 24.56 -7.56 -2.29
N GLU A 284 24.54 -6.24 -2.40
CA GLU A 284 24.37 -5.55 -3.66
C GLU A 284 25.75 -5.20 -4.24
N ILE A 285 26.04 -5.67 -5.44
CA ILE A 285 27.20 -5.26 -6.22
C ILE A 285 26.72 -4.30 -7.30
N THR A 286 27.25 -3.07 -7.29
CA THR A 286 27.04 -2.11 -8.37
C THR A 286 28.23 -2.11 -9.30
N CYS A 287 27.97 -2.25 -10.60
CA CYS A 287 29.00 -2.26 -11.64
C CYS A 287 28.84 -1.07 -12.59
N ASP A 288 29.96 -0.44 -12.99
CA ASP A 288 30.02 0.49 -14.11
C ASP A 288 30.03 -0.31 -15.42
N THR A 289 29.10 -0.02 -16.33
CA THR A 289 28.98 -0.67 -17.64
C THR A 289 28.85 0.38 -18.75
N ALA A 290 28.91 -0.10 -20.01
CA ALA A 290 28.63 0.78 -21.16
C ALA A 290 27.20 1.38 -21.19
N TYR A 291 26.26 0.77 -20.44
CA TYR A 291 24.88 1.19 -20.32
C TYR A 291 24.60 1.99 -19.03
N GLY A 292 25.63 2.36 -18.28
CA GLY A 292 25.52 3.01 -16.96
C GLY A 292 25.70 2.04 -15.81
N LEU A 293 25.15 2.39 -14.65
CA LEU A 293 25.26 1.59 -13.44
C LEU A 293 24.28 0.41 -13.48
N VAL A 294 24.79 -0.79 -13.22
CA VAL A 294 23.98 -2.01 -13.10
C VAL A 294 24.21 -2.63 -11.73
N LYS A 295 23.13 -2.93 -11.03
CA LYS A 295 23.10 -3.56 -9.70
C LYS A 295 22.81 -5.06 -9.84
N ALA A 296 23.50 -5.87 -9.05
CA ALA A 296 23.28 -7.30 -8.92
C ALA A 296 23.17 -7.70 -7.44
N ASN A 297 22.13 -8.46 -7.09
CA ASN A 297 21.94 -9.01 -5.76
C ASN A 297 22.54 -10.41 -5.70
N VAL A 298 23.53 -10.60 -4.86
CA VAL A 298 24.29 -11.87 -4.74
C VAL A 298 24.35 -12.34 -3.28
N SER A 299 24.66 -13.64 -3.10
CA SER A 299 24.92 -14.15 -1.76
C SER A 299 26.20 -13.57 -1.17
N SER A 300 26.34 -13.59 0.17
CA SER A 300 27.58 -13.14 0.83
C SER A 300 28.80 -13.94 0.42
N GLU A 301 28.65 -15.25 0.15
CA GLU A 301 29.72 -16.11 -0.33
C GLU A 301 30.19 -15.68 -1.73
N GLN A 302 29.25 -15.42 -2.62
CA GLN A 302 29.54 -14.98 -3.97
C GLN A 302 30.17 -13.58 -3.96
N ALA A 303 29.66 -12.64 -3.17
CA ALA A 303 30.20 -11.29 -3.08
C ALA A 303 31.66 -11.27 -2.59
N ALA A 304 32.04 -12.19 -1.70
CA ALA A 304 33.41 -12.30 -1.18
C ALA A 304 34.45 -12.67 -2.26
N THR A 305 34.03 -13.14 -3.42
CA THR A 305 34.93 -13.45 -4.56
C THR A 305 35.23 -12.24 -5.44
N PHE A 306 34.55 -11.08 -5.19
CA PHE A 306 34.73 -9.87 -5.98
C PHE A 306 35.43 -8.77 -5.16
N THR A 307 36.11 -7.88 -5.86
CA THR A 307 36.81 -6.73 -5.28
C THR A 307 36.49 -5.46 -6.07
N HIS A 308 36.61 -4.32 -5.42
CA HIS A 308 36.46 -3.01 -6.07
C HIS A 308 37.48 -2.88 -7.25
N GLY A 309 37.01 -2.38 -8.38
CA GLY A 309 37.81 -2.21 -9.60
C GLY A 309 38.00 -3.50 -10.43
N GLN A 310 37.47 -4.62 -9.98
CA GLN A 310 37.56 -5.89 -10.73
C GLN A 310 36.68 -5.84 -11.98
N ALA A 311 37.26 -6.27 -13.12
CA ALA A 311 36.48 -6.48 -14.33
C ALA A 311 35.60 -7.73 -14.20
N VAL A 312 34.38 -7.66 -14.68
CA VAL A 312 33.36 -8.70 -14.57
C VAL A 312 32.47 -8.76 -15.81
N THR A 313 31.74 -9.86 -15.95
CA THR A 313 30.67 -10.03 -16.94
C THR A 313 29.35 -10.18 -16.22
N LEU A 314 28.33 -9.44 -16.67
CA LEU A 314 26.97 -9.44 -16.16
C LEU A 314 26.05 -10.15 -17.14
N GLN A 315 25.28 -11.13 -16.66
CA GLN A 315 24.31 -11.89 -17.44
C GLN A 315 22.91 -11.68 -16.89
N PHE A 316 21.92 -11.60 -17.77
CA PHE A 316 20.53 -11.29 -17.41
C PHE A 316 19.65 -12.50 -17.66
N SER A 317 19.01 -13.05 -16.62
CA SER A 317 18.18 -14.25 -16.72
C SER A 317 16.71 -13.94 -17.07
N LYS A 318 16.22 -12.78 -16.68
CA LYS A 318 14.86 -12.30 -17.00
C LYS A 318 14.89 -10.81 -17.26
N THR A 319 14.42 -10.41 -18.44
CA THR A 319 14.41 -9.01 -18.86
C THR A 319 13.01 -8.58 -19.29
N TYR A 320 12.78 -7.26 -19.26
CA TYR A 320 11.58 -6.59 -19.74
C TYR A 320 11.98 -5.52 -20.76
N THR A 321 11.09 -5.20 -21.69
CA THR A 321 11.32 -4.09 -22.63
C THR A 321 10.27 -3.03 -22.39
N PHE A 322 10.71 -1.79 -22.21
CA PHE A 322 9.86 -0.63 -22.02
C PHE A 322 10.15 0.42 -23.11
N GLN A 323 9.13 1.21 -23.44
CA GLN A 323 9.35 2.45 -24.18
C GLN A 323 10.06 3.44 -23.25
N LYS A 324 11.08 4.12 -23.78
CA LYS A 324 11.79 5.17 -23.06
C LYS A 324 10.82 6.34 -22.82
N GLU A 325 10.63 6.72 -21.56
CA GLU A 325 9.83 7.91 -21.23
C GLU A 325 10.63 9.14 -21.65
N GLU A 326 10.01 10.04 -22.41
CA GLU A 326 10.58 11.37 -22.66
C GLU A 326 10.50 12.17 -21.36
N ASP A 327 11.62 12.72 -20.89
CA ASP A 327 11.77 13.53 -19.67
C ASP A 327 10.88 14.80 -19.68
#